data_04d11c77f93ea2420608ce9ca2c94db7
#
_entry.id   04d11c77f93ea2420608ce9ca2c94db7
#
_cell.length_a   1.000
_cell.length_b   1.000
_cell.length_c   1.000
_cell.angle_alpha   90.00
_cell.angle_beta   90.00
_cell.angle_gamma   90.00
#
_symmetry.space_group_name_H-M   'P 1'
#
loop_
_entity.id
_entity.type
_entity.pdbx_description
1 polymer ?
#
loop_
_entity_poly.entity_id
_entity_poly.type
_entity_poly.pdbx_seq_one_letter_code
_entity_poly.pdbx_strand_id
1 'polypeptide(L)'
;GPRLPLQTMPVIVGDKNNLLSHLKKVEGKPLTFTLSGVYPERYEGMTVEPFFRLYECRYMVYWPVLSVQELQARQEQLAKEEKERAALDGMTADKVICGEQQPESDHFIRMENSRTGDDEGIHWREAAGWFSYRMKTNGKQVNKVRIRFRSEIRKDAKVWINGQEVGRLAGKPASDVSVGIFDVPASMQSNEQLEIKIGKGNEKVTPHIYEVRLVTE
;
A
#
# COMPACT_ATOMS: atom_id res chain seq x y z
N GLY A 1 14.61 -6.17 -8.95
CA GLY A 1 14.42 -6.93 -7.72
C GLY A 1 13.36 -6.28 -6.85
N PRO A 2 12.76 -6.98 -5.89
CA PRO A 2 11.73 -6.40 -5.04
C PRO A 2 12.28 -5.17 -4.30
N ARG A 3 11.48 -4.09 -4.23
CA ARG A 3 11.81 -2.91 -3.42
C ARG A 3 11.87 -3.36 -1.95
N LEU A 4 12.98 -3.12 -1.29
CA LEU A 4 13.08 -3.37 0.14
C LEU A 4 12.24 -2.31 0.87
N PRO A 5 11.45 -2.71 1.87
CA PRO A 5 10.74 -1.75 2.70
C PRO A 5 11.72 -0.76 3.33
N LEU A 6 11.34 0.50 3.45
CA LEU A 6 12.19 1.53 4.06
C LEU A 6 12.63 1.16 5.49
N GLN A 7 11.82 0.34 6.20
CA GLN A 7 12.15 -0.18 7.54
C GLN A 7 13.38 -1.11 7.56
N THR A 8 13.74 -1.69 6.40
CA THR A 8 14.89 -2.61 6.29
C THR A 8 16.10 -1.97 5.66
N MET A 9 15.98 -0.73 5.18
CA MET A 9 17.09 0.01 4.58
C MET A 9 17.92 0.70 5.66
N PRO A 10 19.26 0.69 5.52
CA PRO A 10 20.12 1.40 6.45
C PRO A 10 19.90 2.93 6.37
N VAL A 11 19.92 3.55 7.55
CA VAL A 11 19.75 5.00 7.74
C VAL A 11 20.92 5.50 8.55
N ILE A 12 21.57 6.58 8.15
CA ILE A 12 22.58 7.25 8.96
C ILE A 12 21.87 8.07 10.04
N VAL A 13 22.24 7.86 11.28
CA VAL A 13 21.66 8.56 12.44
C VAL A 13 22.67 9.58 12.95
N GLY A 14 22.44 10.87 12.66
CA GLY A 14 23.36 11.92 13.05
C GLY A 14 23.03 13.29 12.49
N ASP A 15 23.99 14.20 12.60
CA ASP A 15 23.88 15.54 12.06
C ASP A 15 24.10 15.54 10.54
N LYS A 16 23.11 16.02 9.79
CA LYS A 16 23.17 16.18 8.32
C LYS A 16 24.36 17.05 7.84
N ASN A 17 24.84 17.95 8.71
CA ASN A 17 25.95 18.84 8.41
C ASN A 17 27.33 18.24 8.70
N ASN A 18 27.39 17.07 9.34
CA ASN A 18 28.64 16.44 9.76
C ASN A 18 28.73 14.96 9.36
N LEU A 19 28.42 14.65 8.10
CA LEU A 19 28.36 13.27 7.60
C LEU A 19 29.73 12.58 7.57
N LEU A 20 30.81 13.34 7.43
CA LEU A 20 32.17 12.79 7.41
C LEU A 20 32.58 12.13 8.72
N SER A 21 31.99 12.53 9.85
CA SER A 21 32.25 11.90 11.15
C SER A 21 31.79 10.44 11.24
N HIS A 22 30.86 10.05 10.35
CA HIS A 22 30.36 8.68 10.26
C HIS A 22 31.24 7.76 9.42
N LEU A 23 32.25 8.31 8.72
CA LEU A 23 33.12 7.57 7.80
C LEU A 23 34.51 7.37 8.44
N LYS A 24 34.93 6.12 8.59
CA LYS A 24 36.28 5.77 9.02
C LYS A 24 37.00 5.04 7.89
N LYS A 25 38.15 5.59 7.47
CA LYS A 25 38.98 5.00 6.42
C LYS A 25 39.45 3.59 6.82
N VAL A 26 39.35 2.65 5.92
CA VAL A 26 39.89 1.30 6.10
C VAL A 26 41.36 1.30 5.72
N GLU A 27 42.22 0.90 6.65
CA GLU A 27 43.66 0.84 6.41
C GLU A 27 44.00 -0.19 5.35
N GLY A 28 44.95 0.15 4.46
CA GLY A 28 45.33 -0.73 3.34
C GLY A 28 44.35 -0.85 2.19
N LYS A 29 43.16 -0.24 2.28
CA LYS A 29 42.18 -0.26 1.18
C LYS A 29 41.91 1.16 0.66
N PRO A 30 42.41 1.53 -0.53
CA PRO A 30 42.16 2.86 -1.10
C PRO A 30 40.67 3.10 -1.31
N LEU A 31 40.18 4.30 -1.00
CA LEU A 31 38.80 4.74 -1.21
C LEU A 31 37.73 3.85 -0.53
N THR A 32 38.13 3.10 0.49
CA THR A 32 37.22 2.24 1.26
C THR A 32 37.05 2.80 2.67
N PHE A 33 35.81 2.85 3.14
CA PHE A 33 35.44 3.38 4.45
C PHE A 33 34.49 2.42 5.15
N THR A 34 34.51 2.38 6.47
CA THR A 34 33.43 1.84 7.28
C THR A 34 32.50 2.96 7.71
N LEU A 35 31.22 2.65 7.79
CA LEU A 35 30.19 3.59 8.18
C LEU A 35 29.72 3.29 9.62
N SER A 36 29.62 4.32 10.44
CA SER A 36 29.15 4.25 11.83
C SER A 36 27.90 5.08 12.05
N GLY A 37 27.19 4.83 13.15
CA GLY A 37 25.94 5.49 13.47
C GLY A 37 24.82 5.10 12.49
N VAL A 38 24.68 3.82 12.17
CA VAL A 38 23.70 3.31 11.21
C VAL A 38 22.60 2.54 11.93
N TYR A 39 21.38 2.79 11.54
CA TYR A 39 20.21 2.02 11.96
C TYR A 39 19.62 1.25 10.75
N PRO A 40 19.17 -0.01 10.89
CA PRO A 40 19.31 -0.89 12.06
C PRO A 40 20.77 -1.28 12.34
N GLU A 41 21.07 -1.60 13.60
CA GLU A 41 22.41 -1.91 14.11
C GLU A 41 23.14 -3.01 13.32
N ARG A 42 22.41 -3.94 12.69
CA ARG A 42 23.00 -4.97 11.82
C ARG A 42 23.79 -4.42 10.62
N TYR A 43 23.64 -3.15 10.32
CA TYR A 43 24.39 -2.45 9.27
C TYR A 43 25.54 -1.59 9.81
N GLU A 44 25.73 -1.55 11.12
CA GLU A 44 26.85 -0.84 11.74
C GLU A 44 28.17 -1.42 11.25
N GLY A 45 29.11 -0.54 10.90
CA GLY A 45 30.40 -0.94 10.36
C GLY A 45 30.40 -1.46 8.90
N MET A 46 29.28 -1.34 8.19
CA MET A 46 29.26 -1.74 6.80
C MET A 46 30.25 -0.92 5.96
N THR A 47 30.74 -1.53 4.86
CA THR A 47 31.76 -0.94 4.00
C THR A 47 31.12 -0.08 2.91
N VAL A 48 31.67 1.11 2.72
CA VAL A 48 31.38 2.02 1.62
C VAL A 48 32.58 2.02 0.67
N GLU A 49 32.32 1.68 -0.59
CA GLU A 49 33.34 1.56 -1.63
C GLU A 49 32.91 2.32 -2.89
N PRO A 50 33.84 2.68 -3.78
CA PRO A 50 33.50 3.29 -5.05
C PRO A 50 32.61 2.40 -5.90
N PHE A 51 31.62 2.99 -6.54
CA PHE A 51 30.62 2.28 -7.36
C PHE A 51 31.23 1.36 -8.41
N PHE A 52 32.35 1.74 -9.00
CA PHE A 52 33.04 0.94 -10.03
C PHE A 52 33.65 -0.38 -9.52
N ARG A 53 33.64 -0.61 -8.18
CA ARG A 53 34.07 -1.88 -7.55
C ARG A 53 32.91 -2.78 -7.16
N LEU A 54 31.68 -2.31 -7.32
CA LEU A 54 30.49 -3.03 -6.90
C LEU A 54 29.93 -3.86 -8.06
N TYR A 55 30.38 -5.10 -8.18
CA TYR A 55 29.87 -6.10 -9.12
C TYR A 55 29.05 -7.13 -8.36
N GLU A 56 28.00 -7.66 -8.95
CA GLU A 56 27.22 -8.81 -8.45
C GLU A 56 26.68 -8.67 -7.01
N CYS A 57 26.53 -7.44 -6.50
CA CYS A 57 25.99 -7.19 -5.16
C CYS A 57 24.85 -6.16 -5.18
N ARG A 58 24.03 -6.18 -4.15
CA ARG A 58 23.08 -5.07 -3.91
C ARG A 58 23.83 -3.91 -3.28
N TYR A 59 23.60 -2.72 -3.80
CA TYR A 59 24.22 -1.50 -3.29
C TYR A 59 23.19 -0.39 -3.14
N MET A 60 23.50 0.59 -2.30
CA MET A 60 22.74 1.82 -2.14
C MET A 60 23.60 3.01 -2.55
N VAL A 61 23.00 3.91 -3.34
CA VAL A 61 23.64 5.16 -3.76
C VAL A 61 23.20 6.33 -2.87
N TYR A 62 21.96 6.31 -2.43
CA TYR A 62 21.39 7.37 -1.60
C TYR A 62 21.03 6.82 -0.21
N TRP A 63 21.48 7.49 0.83
CA TRP A 63 21.26 7.10 2.22
C TRP A 63 20.43 8.17 2.91
N PRO A 64 19.32 7.82 3.53
CA PRO A 64 18.61 8.72 4.41
C PRO A 64 19.49 9.10 5.60
N VAL A 65 19.51 10.36 5.94
CA VAL A 65 20.17 10.86 7.16
C VAL A 65 19.08 11.43 8.05
N LEU A 66 18.96 10.90 9.25
CA LEU A 66 17.96 11.31 10.23
C LEU A 66 18.64 11.70 11.56
N SER A 67 18.13 12.71 12.23
CA SER A 67 18.43 12.92 13.63
C SER A 67 17.83 11.79 14.47
N VAL A 68 18.27 11.66 15.73
CA VAL A 68 17.69 10.69 16.66
C VAL A 68 16.18 10.90 16.83
N GLN A 69 15.73 12.15 16.92
CA GLN A 69 14.30 12.47 17.04
C GLN A 69 13.50 12.12 15.78
N GLU A 70 14.04 12.43 14.59
CA GLU A 70 13.40 12.05 13.33
C GLU A 70 13.29 10.53 13.17
N LEU A 71 14.32 9.77 13.59
CA LEU A 71 14.29 8.31 13.60
C LEU A 71 13.22 7.77 14.55
N GLN A 72 13.16 8.29 15.79
CA GLN A 72 12.15 7.89 16.76
C GLN A 72 10.73 8.17 16.26
N ALA A 73 10.48 9.40 15.78
CA ALA A 73 9.17 9.77 15.22
C ALA A 73 8.76 8.84 14.07
N ARG A 74 9.71 8.49 13.20
CA ARG A 74 9.47 7.55 12.09
C ARG A 74 9.16 6.14 12.59
N GLN A 75 9.89 5.65 13.60
CA GLN A 75 9.63 4.33 14.19
C GLN A 75 8.25 4.27 14.84
N GLU A 76 7.86 5.30 15.59
CA GLU A 76 6.53 5.41 16.19
C GLU A 76 5.42 5.41 15.13
N GLN A 77 5.61 6.19 14.06
CA GLN A 77 4.67 6.23 12.94
C GLN A 77 4.52 4.87 12.27
N LEU A 78 5.63 4.18 11.97
CA LEU A 78 5.61 2.84 11.37
C LEU A 78 4.96 1.80 12.28
N ALA A 79 5.26 1.84 13.59
CA ALA A 79 4.63 0.94 14.56
C ALA A 79 3.11 1.15 14.65
N LYS A 80 2.66 2.42 14.59
CA LYS A 80 1.24 2.77 14.53
C LYS A 80 0.57 2.23 13.27
N GLU A 81 1.17 2.48 12.10
CA GLU A 81 0.66 2.00 10.81
C GLU A 81 0.58 0.46 10.74
N GLU A 82 1.60 -0.22 11.29
CA GLU A 82 1.63 -1.68 11.36
C GLU A 82 0.53 -2.23 12.29
N LYS A 83 0.33 -1.59 13.44
CA LYS A 83 -0.77 -1.95 14.36
C LYS A 83 -2.15 -1.75 13.72
N GLU A 84 -2.37 -0.61 13.05
CA GLU A 84 -3.61 -0.33 12.34
C GLU A 84 -3.85 -1.32 11.21
N ARG A 85 -2.80 -1.66 10.45
CA ARG A 85 -2.88 -2.67 9.39
C ARG A 85 -3.21 -4.06 9.95
N ALA A 86 -2.52 -4.47 11.02
CA ALA A 86 -2.76 -5.75 11.65
C ALA A 86 -4.19 -5.85 12.22
N ALA A 87 -4.71 -4.79 12.82
CA ALA A 87 -6.07 -4.70 13.31
C ALA A 87 -7.08 -4.85 12.15
N LEU A 88 -6.86 -4.11 11.05
CA LEU A 88 -7.71 -4.21 9.86
C LEU A 88 -7.66 -5.61 9.24
N ASP A 89 -6.47 -6.21 9.14
CA ASP A 89 -6.30 -7.57 8.60
C ASP A 89 -7.03 -8.61 9.50
N GLY A 90 -6.99 -8.44 10.81
CA GLY A 90 -7.74 -9.28 11.77
C GLY A 90 -9.27 -9.23 11.58
N MET A 91 -9.80 -8.05 11.28
CA MET A 91 -11.21 -7.83 10.99
C MET A 91 -11.60 -8.21 9.55
N THR A 92 -10.64 -8.41 8.66
CA THR A 92 -10.89 -8.71 7.25
C THR A 92 -11.31 -10.19 7.09
N ALA A 93 -12.44 -10.42 6.45
CA ALA A 93 -12.89 -11.74 6.03
C ALA A 93 -12.27 -12.12 4.68
N ASP A 94 -12.22 -11.17 3.76
CA ASP A 94 -11.69 -11.34 2.40
C ASP A 94 -11.23 -10.02 1.82
N LYS A 95 -10.26 -10.07 0.87
CA LYS A 95 -9.74 -8.86 0.22
C LYS A 95 -9.30 -9.10 -1.22
N VAL A 96 -9.51 -8.12 -2.06
CA VAL A 96 -9.02 -8.09 -3.45
C VAL A 96 -8.11 -6.87 -3.64
N ILE A 97 -6.90 -7.09 -4.15
CA ILE A 97 -6.05 -6.02 -4.67
C ILE A 97 -6.43 -5.82 -6.13
N CYS A 98 -7.02 -4.66 -6.42
CA CYS A 98 -7.52 -4.37 -7.75
C CYS A 98 -6.35 -4.11 -8.72
N GLY A 99 -6.46 -4.65 -9.94
CA GLY A 99 -5.43 -4.54 -10.96
C GLY A 99 -4.33 -5.60 -10.88
N GLU A 100 -4.32 -6.46 -9.86
CA GLU A 100 -3.45 -7.62 -9.79
C GLU A 100 -4.17 -8.86 -10.35
N GLN A 101 -3.55 -9.51 -11.34
CA GLN A 101 -4.20 -10.58 -12.11
C GLN A 101 -4.66 -11.75 -11.22
N GLN A 102 -3.81 -12.25 -10.33
CA GLN A 102 -4.13 -13.43 -9.52
C GLN A 102 -5.24 -13.13 -8.49
N PRO A 103 -5.17 -12.06 -7.66
CA PRO A 103 -6.25 -11.73 -6.74
C PRO A 103 -7.60 -11.52 -7.44
N GLU A 104 -7.62 -10.87 -8.59
CA GLU A 104 -8.86 -10.63 -9.33
C GLU A 104 -9.44 -11.92 -9.93
N SER A 105 -8.58 -12.82 -10.45
CA SER A 105 -9.00 -14.12 -10.97
C SER A 105 -9.58 -15.01 -9.88
N ASP A 106 -8.94 -15.05 -8.72
CA ASP A 106 -9.40 -15.84 -7.56
C ASP A 106 -10.77 -15.38 -7.05
N HIS A 107 -11.13 -14.12 -7.31
CA HIS A 107 -12.43 -13.53 -6.98
C HIS A 107 -13.38 -13.43 -8.16
N PHE A 108 -13.15 -14.21 -9.22
CA PHE A 108 -14.05 -14.31 -10.38
C PHE A 108 -14.43 -12.95 -10.96
N ILE A 109 -13.44 -12.12 -11.23
CA ILE A 109 -13.69 -10.79 -11.80
C ILE A 109 -14.60 -10.85 -13.03
N ARG A 110 -15.60 -9.98 -13.04
CA ARG A 110 -16.41 -9.64 -14.21
C ARG A 110 -16.30 -8.16 -14.47
N MET A 111 -16.27 -7.76 -15.73
CA MET A 111 -16.06 -6.36 -16.08
C MET A 111 -16.60 -6.00 -17.44
N GLU A 112 -16.89 -4.72 -17.60
CA GLU A 112 -17.26 -4.09 -18.86
C GLU A 112 -16.56 -2.72 -18.94
N ASN A 113 -15.86 -2.46 -20.04
CA ASN A 113 -15.12 -1.20 -20.27
C ASN A 113 -14.23 -0.79 -19.08
N SER A 114 -13.41 -1.72 -18.63
CA SER A 114 -12.51 -1.56 -17.47
C SER A 114 -11.07 -1.74 -17.89
N ARG A 115 -10.17 -1.03 -17.20
CA ARG A 115 -8.72 -1.14 -17.39
C ARG A 115 -7.98 -1.12 -16.06
N THR A 116 -6.75 -1.58 -16.09
CA THR A 116 -5.83 -1.58 -14.93
C THR A 116 -4.65 -0.67 -15.22
N GLY A 117 -3.95 -0.28 -14.17
CA GLY A 117 -2.70 0.45 -14.23
C GLY A 117 -1.97 0.43 -12.90
N ASP A 118 -0.99 1.30 -12.79
CA ASP A 118 -0.11 1.42 -11.63
C ASP A 118 0.13 2.90 -11.29
N ASP A 119 -0.02 3.23 -10.01
CA ASP A 119 0.33 4.52 -9.44
C ASP A 119 1.53 4.31 -8.50
N GLU A 120 2.75 4.54 -8.97
CA GLU A 120 4.00 4.41 -8.20
C GLU A 120 4.19 3.03 -7.50
N GLY A 121 3.77 1.97 -8.18
CA GLY A 121 3.86 0.60 -7.67
C GLY A 121 2.62 0.13 -6.90
N ILE A 122 1.54 0.91 -6.90
CA ILE A 122 0.23 0.51 -6.36
C ILE A 122 -0.70 0.24 -7.52
N HIS A 123 -1.07 -1.03 -7.72
CA HIS A 123 -1.99 -1.43 -8.77
C HIS A 123 -3.39 -0.90 -8.52
N TRP A 124 -4.09 -0.59 -9.59
CA TRP A 124 -5.46 -0.13 -9.55
C TRP A 124 -6.30 -0.65 -10.72
N ARG A 125 -7.62 -0.56 -10.56
CA ARG A 125 -8.62 -0.74 -11.62
C ARG A 125 -9.54 0.47 -11.68
N GLU A 126 -9.88 0.90 -12.91
CA GLU A 126 -10.96 1.85 -13.18
C GLU A 126 -11.89 1.32 -14.29
N ALA A 127 -13.08 1.86 -14.41
CA ALA A 127 -14.03 1.50 -15.44
C ALA A 127 -14.81 2.70 -15.98
N ALA A 128 -14.97 2.75 -17.30
CA ALA A 128 -15.99 3.55 -17.96
C ALA A 128 -17.37 2.85 -17.97
N GLY A 129 -17.41 1.60 -17.61
CA GLY A 129 -18.57 0.78 -17.32
C GLY A 129 -18.59 0.34 -15.86
N TRP A 130 -18.26 -0.92 -15.61
CA TRP A 130 -18.26 -1.51 -14.26
C TRP A 130 -17.31 -2.70 -14.18
N PHE A 131 -17.03 -3.13 -12.93
CA PHE A 131 -16.42 -4.42 -12.60
C PHE A 131 -16.99 -4.96 -11.29
N SER A 132 -16.89 -6.27 -11.08
CA SER A 132 -17.33 -6.92 -9.83
C SER A 132 -16.44 -8.08 -9.43
N TYR A 133 -16.47 -8.38 -8.14
CA TYR A 133 -15.77 -9.49 -7.51
C TYR A 133 -16.74 -10.32 -6.69
N ARG A 134 -16.54 -11.65 -6.67
CA ARG A 134 -17.20 -12.55 -5.71
C ARG A 134 -16.27 -12.74 -4.53
N MET A 135 -16.67 -12.23 -3.41
CA MET A 135 -15.89 -12.25 -2.17
C MET A 135 -16.50 -13.19 -1.16
N LYS A 136 -15.66 -13.93 -0.42
CA LYS A 136 -16.10 -14.93 0.56
C LYS A 136 -16.16 -14.33 1.96
N THR A 137 -17.19 -14.63 2.71
CA THR A 137 -17.30 -14.20 4.12
C THR A 137 -16.46 -15.07 5.06
N ASN A 138 -16.01 -16.25 4.59
CA ASN A 138 -15.18 -17.20 5.33
C ASN A 138 -15.75 -17.53 6.74
N GLY A 139 -17.07 -17.64 6.84
CA GLY A 139 -17.77 -17.95 8.10
C GLY A 139 -17.82 -16.78 9.08
N LYS A 140 -17.35 -15.58 8.70
CA LYS A 140 -17.46 -14.37 9.52
C LYS A 140 -18.76 -13.64 9.20
N GLN A 141 -19.36 -12.99 10.19
CA GLN A 141 -20.48 -12.09 9.99
C GLN A 141 -19.94 -10.74 9.46
N VAL A 142 -19.92 -10.60 8.16
CA VAL A 142 -19.45 -9.37 7.51
C VAL A 142 -20.54 -8.32 7.53
N ASN A 143 -20.22 -7.14 8.04
CA ASN A 143 -21.17 -6.03 8.14
C ASN A 143 -20.73 -4.77 7.36
N LYS A 144 -19.48 -4.70 6.89
CA LYS A 144 -18.97 -3.58 6.11
C LYS A 144 -18.21 -4.03 4.86
N VAL A 145 -18.32 -3.23 3.81
CA VAL A 145 -17.42 -3.25 2.65
C VAL A 145 -16.55 -1.99 2.70
N ARG A 146 -15.25 -2.19 2.72
CA ARG A 146 -14.26 -1.12 2.73
C ARG A 146 -13.56 -1.06 1.38
N ILE A 147 -13.57 0.12 0.74
CA ILE A 147 -12.96 0.33 -0.58
C ILE A 147 -11.92 1.43 -0.48
N ARG A 148 -10.67 1.11 -0.81
CA ARG A 148 -9.58 2.08 -0.91
C ARG A 148 -9.47 2.56 -2.35
N PHE A 149 -9.48 3.86 -2.55
CA PHE A 149 -9.49 4.47 -3.87
C PHE A 149 -8.73 5.80 -3.90
N ARG A 150 -8.36 6.25 -5.09
CA ARG A 150 -7.81 7.58 -5.30
C ARG A 150 -8.95 8.57 -5.50
N SER A 151 -9.07 9.52 -4.59
CA SER A 151 -10.05 10.59 -4.73
C SER A 151 -9.57 11.60 -5.77
N GLU A 152 -10.36 11.83 -6.80
CA GLU A 152 -10.07 12.80 -7.86
C GLU A 152 -11.34 13.55 -8.25
N ILE A 153 -11.21 14.84 -8.60
CA ILE A 153 -12.33 15.62 -9.17
C ILE A 153 -12.79 14.94 -10.47
N ARG A 154 -14.11 14.95 -10.70
CA ARG A 154 -14.75 14.39 -11.90
C ARG A 154 -14.59 12.87 -12.06
N LYS A 155 -14.36 12.18 -10.94
CA LYS A 155 -14.48 10.73 -10.88
C LYS A 155 -15.39 10.36 -9.73
N ASP A 156 -16.37 9.51 -9.98
CA ASP A 156 -17.26 8.94 -8.98
C ASP A 156 -17.63 7.51 -9.33
N ALA A 157 -18.01 6.74 -8.36
CA ALA A 157 -18.47 5.39 -8.56
C ALA A 157 -19.67 5.08 -7.68
N LYS A 158 -20.58 4.29 -8.21
CA LYS A 158 -21.63 3.62 -7.47
C LYS A 158 -21.12 2.26 -6.98
N VAL A 159 -21.58 1.84 -5.83
CA VAL A 159 -21.23 0.57 -5.21
C VAL A 159 -22.51 -0.23 -4.97
N TRP A 160 -22.50 -1.50 -5.39
CA TRP A 160 -23.59 -2.45 -5.17
C TRP A 160 -23.08 -3.69 -4.43
N ILE A 161 -23.92 -4.25 -3.59
CA ILE A 161 -23.73 -5.56 -2.94
C ILE A 161 -24.88 -6.45 -3.40
N ASN A 162 -24.58 -7.57 -4.05
CA ASN A 162 -25.56 -8.49 -4.59
C ASN A 162 -26.67 -7.78 -5.41
N GLY A 163 -26.29 -6.78 -6.21
CA GLY A 163 -27.19 -6.01 -7.05
C GLY A 163 -27.91 -4.84 -6.37
N GLN A 164 -27.87 -4.72 -5.06
CA GLN A 164 -28.42 -3.58 -4.31
C GLN A 164 -27.41 -2.44 -4.23
N GLU A 165 -27.77 -1.22 -4.69
CA GLU A 165 -26.92 -0.03 -4.51
C GLU A 165 -26.85 0.32 -3.02
N VAL A 166 -25.61 0.39 -2.48
CA VAL A 166 -25.34 0.70 -1.07
C VAL A 166 -24.70 2.07 -0.87
N GLY A 167 -24.24 2.70 -1.94
CA GLY A 167 -23.69 4.05 -1.86
C GLY A 167 -22.77 4.43 -3.02
N ARG A 168 -22.02 5.51 -2.80
CA ARG A 168 -21.14 6.09 -3.81
C ARG A 168 -19.77 6.45 -3.25
N LEU A 169 -18.75 6.30 -4.10
CA LEU A 169 -17.42 6.87 -3.91
C LEU A 169 -17.40 8.21 -4.65
N ALA A 170 -17.30 9.30 -3.91
CA ALA A 170 -17.25 10.64 -4.50
C ALA A 170 -15.83 11.18 -4.49
N GLY A 171 -15.39 11.73 -5.63
CA GLY A 171 -14.13 12.44 -5.76
C GLY A 171 -14.13 13.75 -4.96
N LYS A 172 -13.03 14.03 -4.26
CA LYS A 172 -12.76 15.29 -3.58
C LYS A 172 -11.69 16.08 -4.34
N PRO A 173 -11.57 17.40 -4.13
CA PRO A 173 -10.54 18.20 -4.78
C PRO A 173 -9.09 17.77 -4.52
N ALA A 174 -8.82 17.14 -3.39
CA ALA A 174 -7.50 16.59 -3.08
C ALA A 174 -7.34 15.23 -3.77
N SER A 175 -6.27 15.09 -4.57
CA SER A 175 -5.91 13.81 -5.20
C SER A 175 -5.22 12.89 -4.19
N ASP A 176 -5.98 12.46 -3.16
CA ASP A 176 -5.46 11.64 -2.07
C ASP A 176 -6.09 10.25 -2.07
N VAL A 177 -5.36 9.29 -1.49
CA VAL A 177 -5.91 7.97 -1.17
C VAL A 177 -6.99 8.13 -0.10
N SER A 178 -8.19 7.70 -0.43
CA SER A 178 -9.38 7.78 0.41
C SER A 178 -9.97 6.40 0.64
N VAL A 179 -10.85 6.30 1.64
CA VAL A 179 -11.57 5.07 1.99
C VAL A 179 -13.06 5.35 1.99
N GLY A 180 -13.80 4.54 1.24
CA GLY A 180 -15.26 4.42 1.33
C GLY A 180 -15.63 3.21 2.19
N ILE A 181 -16.58 3.39 3.10
CA ILE A 181 -17.12 2.32 3.96
C ILE A 181 -18.61 2.25 3.72
N PHE A 182 -19.11 1.06 3.44
CA PHE A 182 -20.51 0.80 3.12
C PHE A 182 -21.06 -0.31 4.00
N ASP A 183 -22.27 -0.13 4.51
CA ASP A 183 -22.96 -1.15 5.28
C ASP A 183 -23.39 -2.31 4.37
N VAL A 184 -23.13 -3.53 4.81
CA VAL A 184 -23.72 -4.72 4.21
C VAL A 184 -25.16 -4.84 4.72
N PRO A 185 -26.19 -4.88 3.84
CA PRO A 185 -27.57 -5.03 4.27
C PRO A 185 -27.74 -6.23 5.20
N ALA A 186 -28.51 -6.10 6.27
CA ALA A 186 -28.68 -7.13 7.29
C ALA A 186 -29.11 -8.49 6.71
N SER A 187 -29.93 -8.47 5.65
CA SER A 187 -30.38 -9.67 4.93
C SER A 187 -29.26 -10.42 4.20
N MET A 188 -28.09 -9.79 4.01
CA MET A 188 -26.96 -10.33 3.26
C MET A 188 -25.76 -10.69 4.14
N GLN A 189 -25.75 -10.30 5.42
CA GLN A 189 -24.63 -10.51 6.34
C GLN A 189 -24.34 -12.00 6.65
N SER A 190 -25.33 -12.87 6.46
CA SER A 190 -25.20 -14.32 6.64
C SER A 190 -24.84 -15.06 5.36
N ASN A 191 -24.69 -14.38 4.24
CA ASN A 191 -24.34 -15.03 2.98
C ASN A 191 -22.89 -15.52 3.01
N GLU A 192 -22.64 -16.69 2.45
CA GLU A 192 -21.26 -17.23 2.32
C GLU A 192 -20.41 -16.43 1.33
N GLN A 193 -21.07 -15.79 0.36
CA GLN A 193 -20.42 -14.97 -0.67
C GLN A 193 -21.22 -13.69 -0.92
N LEU A 194 -20.49 -12.63 -1.22
CA LEU A 194 -21.05 -11.34 -1.63
C LEU A 194 -20.46 -10.94 -2.98
N GLU A 195 -21.29 -10.54 -3.92
CA GLU A 195 -20.84 -9.87 -5.14
C GLU A 195 -20.72 -8.37 -4.86
N ILE A 196 -19.51 -7.85 -4.95
CA ILE A 196 -19.24 -6.42 -4.83
C ILE A 196 -19.03 -5.88 -6.23
N LYS A 197 -19.95 -5.01 -6.69
CA LYS A 197 -19.88 -4.36 -7.99
C LYS A 197 -19.59 -2.88 -7.82
N ILE A 198 -18.65 -2.38 -8.62
CA ILE A 198 -18.26 -0.98 -8.68
C ILE A 198 -18.42 -0.52 -10.12
N GLY A 199 -19.17 0.52 -10.35
CA GLY A 199 -19.40 1.05 -11.68
C GLY A 199 -19.41 2.56 -11.69
N LYS A 200 -19.30 3.16 -12.87
CA LYS A 200 -19.34 4.62 -13.01
C LYS A 200 -20.62 5.19 -12.41
N GLY A 201 -20.49 6.34 -11.77
CA GLY A 201 -21.62 7.14 -11.29
C GLY A 201 -22.13 8.11 -12.35
N ASN A 202 -22.09 9.39 -12.04
CA ASN A 202 -22.48 10.46 -12.95
C ASN A 202 -21.32 10.88 -13.87
N GLU A 203 -20.11 10.61 -13.46
CA GLU A 203 -18.90 10.94 -14.20
C GLU A 203 -18.55 9.89 -15.26
N LYS A 204 -17.59 10.18 -16.12
CA LYS A 204 -17.25 9.31 -17.26
C LYS A 204 -16.62 7.99 -16.87
N VAL A 205 -15.86 8.00 -15.76
CA VAL A 205 -15.10 6.85 -15.27
C VAL A 205 -15.14 6.80 -13.74
N THR A 206 -14.94 5.60 -13.19
CA THR A 206 -14.72 5.43 -11.75
C THR A 206 -13.38 6.04 -11.34
N PRO A 207 -13.16 6.35 -10.05
CA PRO A 207 -11.81 6.59 -9.55
C PRO A 207 -10.94 5.33 -9.69
N HIS A 208 -9.62 5.48 -9.51
CA HIS A 208 -8.71 4.33 -9.37
C HIS A 208 -9.04 3.59 -8.06
N ILE A 209 -9.47 2.36 -8.17
CA ILE A 209 -9.77 1.49 -7.03
C ILE A 209 -8.55 0.61 -6.78
N TYR A 210 -8.01 0.66 -5.57
CA TYR A 210 -6.83 -0.08 -5.17
C TYR A 210 -7.16 -1.39 -4.47
N GLU A 211 -8.16 -1.38 -3.61
CA GLU A 211 -8.47 -2.52 -2.76
C GLU A 211 -9.95 -2.53 -2.37
N VAL A 212 -10.52 -3.72 -2.34
CA VAL A 212 -11.86 -3.99 -1.78
C VAL A 212 -11.70 -5.02 -0.67
N ARG A 213 -12.28 -4.75 0.51
CA ARG A 213 -12.28 -5.66 1.66
C ARG A 213 -13.69 -5.89 2.18
N LEU A 214 -13.95 -7.12 2.62
CA LEU A 214 -15.07 -7.46 3.50
C LEU A 214 -14.57 -7.42 4.94
N VAL A 215 -15.25 -6.66 5.80
CA VAL A 215 -14.79 -6.39 7.18
C VAL A 215 -15.90 -6.72 8.18
N THR A 216 -15.49 -7.19 9.34
CA THR A 216 -16.33 -7.36 10.53
C THR A 216 -15.99 -6.25 11.52
N GLU A 217 -16.92 -5.38 11.83
CA GLU A 217 -16.80 -4.35 12.88
C GLU A 217 -17.68 -4.68 14.09
#